data_8f2e2be7811f0fd62b25254a8974d558
#
_entry.id   8f2e2be7811f0fd62b25254a8974d558
#
_cell.length_a   1.000
_cell.length_b   1.000
_cell.length_c   1.000
_cell.angle_alpha   90.00
_cell.angle_beta   90.00
_cell.angle_gamma   90.00
#
_symmetry.space_group_name_H-M   'P 1'
#
loop_
_entity.id
_entity.type
_entity.pdbx_description
1 polymer ?
#
loop_
_entity_poly.entity_id
_entity_poly.type
_entity_poly.pdbx_seq_one_letter_code
_entity_poly.pdbx_strand_id
1 'polypeptide(L)'
;MSNFRISYRGTTAQPGMSQLLDITDDSDPLNVSKGNPGLKPSFTNNFRLFYNNYIENRQRAIMTFVNYSNTHNSISDKVTYDEKTGGRTIQPENINGNWNVMGAFMFNTAVDSAGYFNINTFTNVNYNNYVAYAAQNAGSSSVKNTTRSTSLGERIEASLRNSWLEFALDGSLNYTHSRNQLQQRSNLDTWQFAYGGSLNVTLPWGMSVATDLHNNSRRGYSDASMNTNELIWNAQLSQGLMKGKPLTISLQFYDILHQQSNFSRVVNALMRSDTEYNSIYSYAMLHVVYRLNLFGGKAAPKGMPGPPMERPGRRGVPGGFVRRPM
;
A
#
# COMPACT_ATOMS: atom_id res chain seq x y z
N MET A 1 14.68 -9.89 -24.24
CA MET A 1 15.85 -9.77 -23.35
C MET A 1 15.43 -10.24 -21.95
N SER A 2 16.17 -11.17 -21.36
CA SER A 2 15.85 -11.69 -20.01
C SER A 2 16.95 -11.30 -19.02
N ASN A 3 16.56 -11.02 -17.79
CA ASN A 3 17.46 -10.70 -16.70
C ASN A 3 17.03 -11.47 -15.45
N PHE A 4 17.97 -12.18 -14.83
CA PHE A 4 17.78 -12.90 -13.58
C PHE A 4 18.83 -12.44 -12.57
N ARG A 5 18.38 -12.08 -11.38
CA ARG A 5 19.23 -11.60 -10.30
C ARG A 5 18.84 -12.20 -8.97
N ILE A 6 19.81 -12.72 -8.26
CA ILE A 6 19.70 -13.10 -6.85
C ILE A 6 20.62 -12.16 -6.07
N SER A 7 20.15 -11.66 -4.96
CA SER A 7 20.94 -10.84 -4.04
C SER A 7 20.63 -11.17 -2.59
N TYR A 8 21.67 -11.11 -1.78
CA TYR A 8 21.59 -11.19 -0.33
C TYR A 8 22.13 -9.92 0.28
N ARG A 9 21.46 -9.46 1.33
CA ARG A 9 21.91 -8.31 2.13
C ARG A 9 21.63 -8.56 3.60
N GLY A 10 22.70 -8.58 4.41
CA GLY A 10 22.62 -8.52 5.87
C GLY A 10 22.67 -7.08 6.34
N THR A 11 21.83 -6.73 7.30
CA THR A 11 21.84 -5.40 7.94
C THR A 11 21.70 -5.55 9.44
N THR A 12 22.50 -4.78 10.19
CA THR A 12 22.45 -4.72 11.65
C THR A 12 21.78 -3.42 12.07
N ALA A 13 20.88 -3.49 13.05
CA ALA A 13 20.33 -2.32 13.71
C ALA A 13 20.66 -2.40 15.21
N GLN A 14 21.26 -1.34 15.73
CA GLN A 14 21.62 -1.26 17.13
C GLN A 14 20.42 -0.80 17.96
N PRO A 15 20.28 -1.24 19.22
CA PRO A 15 19.33 -0.66 20.17
C PRO A 15 19.55 0.82 20.34
N GLY A 16 18.49 1.57 20.57
CA GLY A 16 18.57 2.99 20.90
C GLY A 16 19.25 3.22 22.26
N MET A 17 19.89 4.39 22.44
CA MET A 17 20.56 4.73 23.69
C MET A 17 19.60 4.63 24.89
N SER A 18 18.39 5.15 24.77
CA SER A 18 17.36 5.08 25.81
C SER A 18 16.95 3.65 26.19
N GLN A 19 17.09 2.70 25.25
CA GLN A 19 16.81 1.28 25.51
C GLN A 19 17.95 0.58 26.25
N LEU A 20 19.18 1.06 26.10
CA LEU A 20 20.38 0.46 26.69
C LEU A 20 20.70 1.02 28.08
N LEU A 21 20.30 2.24 28.37
CA LEU A 21 20.59 2.87 29.66
C LEU A 21 19.83 2.14 30.78
N ASP A 22 20.54 1.73 31.86
CA ASP A 22 19.92 1.17 33.07
C ASP A 22 19.33 2.31 33.93
N ILE A 23 18.45 3.07 33.32
CA ILE A 23 17.70 4.16 33.95
C ILE A 23 16.27 3.69 34.10
N THR A 24 15.74 3.85 35.29
CA THR A 24 14.33 3.62 35.59
C THR A 24 13.64 4.97 35.63
N ASP A 25 12.65 5.15 34.76
CA ASP A 25 11.73 6.28 34.83
C ASP A 25 10.51 5.83 35.61
N ASP A 26 10.38 6.31 36.82
CA ASP A 26 9.29 6.07 37.78
C ASP A 26 8.49 7.35 38.07
N SER A 27 8.60 8.33 37.22
CA SER A 27 7.82 9.58 37.31
C SER A 27 6.31 9.34 37.36
N ASP A 28 5.86 8.25 36.74
CA ASP A 28 4.53 7.64 36.92
C ASP A 28 4.71 6.25 37.57
N PRO A 29 4.44 6.10 38.88
CA PRO A 29 4.62 4.82 39.59
C PRO A 29 3.74 3.66 39.06
N LEU A 30 2.68 3.97 38.31
CA LEU A 30 1.83 2.98 37.67
C LEU A 30 2.33 2.55 36.28
N ASN A 31 3.26 3.31 35.69
CA ASN A 31 3.82 3.07 34.36
C ASN A 31 5.34 3.28 34.36
N VAL A 32 6.06 2.40 35.02
CA VAL A 32 7.51 2.46 35.11
C VAL A 32 8.14 1.99 33.80
N SER A 33 9.07 2.77 33.27
CA SER A 33 9.89 2.40 32.11
C SER A 33 11.32 2.16 32.52
N LYS A 34 11.88 1.02 32.07
CA LYS A 34 13.25 0.61 32.40
C LYS A 34 14.01 0.22 31.14
N GLY A 35 15.25 0.71 31.00
CA GLY A 35 16.13 0.24 29.94
C GLY A 35 16.71 -1.14 30.22
N ASN A 36 17.34 -1.74 29.22
CA ASN A 36 17.98 -3.08 29.30
C ASN A 36 19.38 -3.04 28.67
N PRO A 37 20.43 -2.92 29.47
CA PRO A 37 21.82 -2.95 28.99
C PRO A 37 22.22 -4.27 28.30
N GLY A 38 21.45 -5.34 28.53
CA GLY A 38 21.68 -6.68 27.95
C GLY A 38 21.16 -6.85 26.52
N LEU A 39 20.59 -5.80 25.91
CA LEU A 39 20.08 -5.87 24.55
C LEU A 39 21.20 -6.11 23.55
N LYS A 40 20.92 -7.06 22.64
CA LYS A 40 21.78 -7.37 21.50
C LYS A 40 21.30 -6.65 20.26
N PRO A 41 22.18 -6.22 19.37
CA PRO A 41 21.80 -5.69 18.07
C PRO A 41 20.92 -6.69 17.31
N SER A 42 19.93 -6.18 16.60
CA SER A 42 19.15 -6.99 15.68
C SER A 42 19.90 -7.16 14.36
N PHE A 43 19.75 -8.33 13.75
CA PHE A 43 20.33 -8.64 12.47
C PHE A 43 19.26 -9.14 11.52
N THR A 44 19.13 -8.45 10.38
CA THR A 44 18.15 -8.78 9.35
C THR A 44 18.84 -9.33 8.10
N ASN A 45 18.46 -10.56 7.75
CA ASN A 45 18.82 -11.20 6.50
C ASN A 45 17.75 -10.92 5.45
N ASN A 46 18.16 -10.38 4.30
CA ASN A 46 17.27 -10.16 3.16
C ASN A 46 17.78 -10.93 1.95
N PHE A 47 16.96 -11.82 1.44
CA PHE A 47 17.20 -12.56 0.19
C PHE A 47 16.20 -12.05 -0.84
N ARG A 48 16.70 -11.60 -1.97
CA ARG A 48 15.88 -11.09 -3.06
C ARG A 48 16.19 -11.83 -4.35
N LEU A 49 15.13 -12.31 -4.97
CA LEU A 49 15.14 -12.87 -6.32
C LEU A 49 14.36 -11.90 -7.23
N PHE A 50 14.93 -11.61 -8.36
CA PHE A 50 14.29 -10.79 -9.39
C PHE A 50 14.47 -11.45 -10.75
N TYR A 51 13.39 -11.54 -11.50
CA TYR A 51 13.38 -12.00 -12.88
C TYR A 51 12.55 -11.06 -13.72
N ASN A 52 13.07 -10.67 -14.88
CA ASN A 52 12.28 -10.01 -15.89
C ASN A 52 12.61 -10.58 -17.28
N ASN A 53 11.61 -10.59 -18.13
CA ASN A 53 11.73 -10.98 -19.54
C ASN A 53 10.85 -10.08 -20.39
N TYR A 54 11.41 -9.54 -21.44
CA TYR A 54 10.66 -8.78 -22.45
C TYR A 54 10.83 -9.42 -23.82
N ILE A 55 9.71 -9.74 -24.47
CA ILE A 55 9.61 -10.34 -25.81
C ILE A 55 9.05 -9.28 -26.74
N GLU A 56 9.93 -8.64 -27.50
CA GLU A 56 9.62 -7.47 -28.33
C GLU A 56 8.55 -7.76 -29.39
N ASN A 57 8.70 -8.86 -30.14
CA ASN A 57 7.79 -9.23 -31.24
C ASN A 57 6.33 -9.45 -30.79
N ARG A 58 6.09 -9.65 -29.50
CA ARG A 58 4.75 -9.85 -28.90
C ARG A 58 4.40 -8.77 -27.91
N GLN A 59 5.26 -7.75 -27.76
CA GLN A 59 5.11 -6.69 -26.74
C GLN A 59 4.75 -7.27 -25.35
N ARG A 60 5.40 -8.42 -25.01
CA ARG A 60 5.11 -9.17 -23.79
C ARG A 60 6.20 -8.93 -22.76
N ALA A 61 5.78 -8.53 -21.57
CA ALA A 61 6.67 -8.38 -20.43
C ALA A 61 6.22 -9.32 -19.31
N ILE A 62 7.20 -10.00 -18.71
CA ILE A 62 7.03 -10.81 -17.50
C ILE A 62 8.01 -10.26 -16.48
N MET A 63 7.55 -9.97 -15.28
CA MET A 63 8.41 -9.58 -14.18
C MET A 63 7.98 -10.30 -12.90
N THR A 64 8.94 -10.84 -12.18
CA THR A 64 8.70 -11.52 -10.91
C THR A 64 9.75 -11.08 -9.92
N PHE A 65 9.35 -10.82 -8.70
CA PHE A 65 10.29 -10.71 -7.60
C PHE A 65 9.79 -11.45 -6.38
N VAL A 66 10.73 -11.98 -5.60
CA VAL A 66 10.48 -12.59 -4.29
C VAL A 66 11.49 -12.00 -3.33
N ASN A 67 11.02 -11.57 -2.18
CA ASN A 67 11.84 -11.08 -1.08
C ASN A 67 11.53 -11.89 0.17
N TYR A 68 12.52 -12.53 0.73
CA TYR A 68 12.46 -13.15 2.06
C TYR A 68 13.29 -12.33 3.03
N SER A 69 12.71 -11.98 4.16
CA SER A 69 13.38 -11.26 5.23
C SER A 69 13.21 -11.99 6.56
N ASN A 70 14.30 -12.17 7.30
CA ASN A 70 14.30 -12.76 8.62
C ASN A 70 15.13 -11.89 9.57
N THR A 71 14.56 -11.56 10.74
CA THR A 71 15.24 -10.73 11.73
C THR A 71 15.51 -11.52 13.01
N HIS A 72 16.78 -11.64 13.33
CA HIS A 72 17.24 -12.16 14.60
C HIS A 72 17.37 -11.04 15.62
N ASN A 73 17.12 -11.37 16.90
CA ASN A 73 17.21 -10.43 18.02
C ASN A 73 16.39 -9.15 17.82
N SER A 74 15.19 -9.24 17.21
CA SER A 74 14.26 -8.11 17.19
C SER A 74 14.01 -7.60 18.60
N ILE A 75 13.83 -6.30 18.77
CA ILE A 75 13.54 -5.70 20.08
C ILE A 75 12.03 -5.51 20.18
N SER A 76 11.47 -5.93 21.31
CA SER A 76 10.06 -5.79 21.65
C SER A 76 9.92 -5.40 23.11
N ASP A 77 9.02 -4.49 23.41
CA ASP A 77 8.73 -4.11 24.78
C ASP A 77 7.98 -5.23 25.48
N LYS A 78 8.50 -5.64 26.63
CA LYS A 78 7.89 -6.60 27.54
C LYS A 78 7.31 -5.87 28.72
N VAL A 79 6.05 -6.11 29.00
CA VAL A 79 5.32 -5.53 30.12
C VAL A 79 5.22 -6.56 31.24
N THR A 80 5.71 -6.21 32.41
CA THR A 80 5.51 -6.97 33.65
C THR A 80 4.49 -6.22 34.51
N TYR A 81 3.43 -6.89 34.89
CA TYR A 81 2.36 -6.31 35.72
C TYR A 81 2.52 -6.76 37.18
N ASP A 82 2.42 -5.81 38.09
CA ASP A 82 2.44 -6.05 39.53
C ASP A 82 0.99 -6.07 40.07
N GLU A 83 0.50 -7.25 40.43
CA GLU A 83 -0.87 -7.43 40.96
C GLU A 83 -1.11 -6.71 42.29
N LYS A 84 -0.05 -6.42 43.08
CA LYS A 84 -0.19 -5.80 44.40
C LYS A 84 -0.37 -4.29 44.30
N THR A 85 0.36 -3.67 43.40
CA THR A 85 0.37 -2.19 43.24
C THR A 85 -0.53 -1.73 42.10
N GLY A 86 -0.92 -2.64 41.20
CA GLY A 86 -1.61 -2.31 39.95
C GLY A 86 -0.69 -1.61 38.92
N GLY A 87 0.61 -1.50 39.25
CA GLY A 87 1.59 -0.88 38.36
C GLY A 87 2.11 -1.85 37.29
N ARG A 88 2.68 -1.28 36.23
CA ARG A 88 3.34 -2.05 35.16
C ARG A 88 4.74 -1.52 34.91
N THR A 89 5.67 -2.44 34.66
CA THR A 89 7.03 -2.11 34.22
C THR A 89 7.18 -2.49 32.76
N ILE A 90 7.64 -1.57 31.94
CA ILE A 90 7.91 -1.76 30.52
C ILE A 90 9.43 -1.83 30.35
N GLN A 91 9.92 -2.92 29.77
CA GLN A 91 11.33 -3.14 29.50
C GLN A 91 11.54 -3.76 28.12
N PRO A 92 12.44 -3.21 27.26
CA PRO A 92 12.75 -3.79 25.99
C PRO A 92 13.55 -5.10 26.15
N GLU A 93 13.15 -6.16 25.42
CA GLU A 93 13.83 -7.45 25.35
C GLU A 93 14.04 -7.89 23.90
N ASN A 94 15.09 -8.69 23.66
CA ASN A 94 15.28 -9.33 22.37
C ASN A 94 14.32 -10.51 22.20
N ILE A 95 13.74 -10.61 21.00
CA ILE A 95 12.83 -11.69 20.62
C ILE A 95 13.15 -12.21 19.23
N ASN A 96 12.99 -13.51 19.02
CA ASN A 96 13.24 -14.17 17.74
C ASN A 96 11.95 -14.75 17.16
N GLY A 97 11.93 -14.86 15.83
CA GLY A 97 10.84 -15.47 15.08
C GLY A 97 10.18 -14.50 14.06
N ASN A 98 10.66 -13.27 13.95
CA ASN A 98 10.17 -12.31 12.97
C ASN A 98 10.73 -12.63 11.58
N TRP A 99 9.85 -12.96 10.63
CA TRP A 99 10.20 -13.16 9.25
C TRP A 99 9.01 -12.87 8.32
N ASN A 100 9.31 -12.53 7.11
CA ASN A 100 8.30 -12.31 6.08
C ASN A 100 8.77 -12.77 4.70
N VAL A 101 7.81 -13.16 3.88
CA VAL A 101 7.97 -13.40 2.45
C VAL A 101 7.04 -12.49 1.69
N MET A 102 7.56 -11.79 0.71
CA MET A 102 6.79 -11.00 -0.23
C MET A 102 7.15 -11.43 -1.65
N GLY A 103 6.13 -11.78 -2.44
CA GLY A 103 6.26 -12.11 -3.84
C GLY A 103 5.36 -11.24 -4.69
N ALA A 104 5.80 -10.90 -5.90
CA ALA A 104 4.93 -10.31 -6.91
C ALA A 104 5.26 -10.86 -8.30
N PHE A 105 4.21 -11.02 -9.08
CA PHE A 105 4.24 -11.42 -10.47
C PHE A 105 3.47 -10.40 -11.30
N MET A 106 4.08 -9.95 -12.38
CA MET A 106 3.50 -9.01 -13.33
C MET A 106 3.58 -9.63 -14.72
N PHE A 107 2.47 -9.61 -15.42
CA PHE A 107 2.40 -10.03 -16.81
C PHE A 107 1.67 -8.95 -17.60
N ASN A 108 2.27 -8.54 -18.70
CA ASN A 108 1.73 -7.58 -19.65
C ASN A 108 1.88 -8.15 -21.05
N THR A 109 0.86 -8.08 -21.86
CA THR A 109 0.92 -8.50 -23.27
C THR A 109 -0.04 -7.68 -24.12
N ALA A 110 0.42 -7.30 -25.31
CA ALA A 110 -0.48 -6.93 -26.39
C ALA A 110 -1.12 -8.17 -26.97
N VAL A 111 -2.42 -8.12 -27.23
CA VAL A 111 -3.20 -9.20 -27.83
C VAL A 111 -3.17 -9.10 -29.35
N ASP A 112 -3.18 -7.88 -29.87
CA ASP A 112 -3.08 -7.57 -31.28
C ASP A 112 -1.68 -7.11 -31.68
N SER A 113 -1.35 -7.27 -32.96
CA SER A 113 -0.03 -6.88 -33.51
C SER A 113 0.18 -5.36 -33.52
N ALA A 114 -0.86 -4.57 -33.52
CA ALA A 114 -0.79 -3.11 -33.48
C ALA A 114 -0.59 -2.56 -32.06
N GLY A 115 -0.78 -3.39 -31.03
CA GLY A 115 -0.64 -3.02 -29.62
C GLY A 115 -1.79 -2.17 -29.08
N TYR A 116 -2.94 -2.16 -29.78
CA TYR A 116 -4.11 -1.42 -29.30
C TYR A 116 -4.80 -2.09 -28.14
N PHE A 117 -4.86 -3.42 -28.13
CA PHE A 117 -5.47 -4.19 -27.06
C PHE A 117 -4.42 -4.84 -26.18
N ASN A 118 -4.45 -4.50 -24.88
CA ASN A 118 -3.47 -4.96 -23.89
C ASN A 118 -4.16 -5.63 -22.71
N ILE A 119 -3.52 -6.67 -22.19
CA ILE A 119 -3.91 -7.33 -20.94
C ILE A 119 -2.75 -7.21 -19.97
N ASN A 120 -3.05 -6.73 -18.76
CA ASN A 120 -2.11 -6.59 -17.65
C ASN A 120 -2.62 -7.41 -16.47
N THR A 121 -1.74 -8.19 -15.85
CA THR A 121 -2.05 -8.82 -14.56
C THR A 121 -0.96 -8.49 -13.55
N PHE A 122 -1.38 -8.39 -12.30
CA PHE A 122 -0.49 -8.18 -11.17
C PHE A 122 -0.96 -9.01 -9.99
N THR A 123 -0.18 -10.05 -9.67
CA THR A 123 -0.40 -10.89 -8.50
C THR A 123 0.61 -10.52 -7.42
N ASN A 124 0.18 -10.38 -6.19
CA ASN A 124 1.08 -10.22 -5.04
C ASN A 124 0.67 -11.15 -3.91
N VAL A 125 1.68 -11.72 -3.26
CA VAL A 125 1.55 -12.56 -2.07
C VAL A 125 2.44 -12.00 -0.99
N ASN A 126 1.89 -11.83 0.20
CA ASN A 126 2.65 -11.39 1.36
C ASN A 126 2.31 -12.28 2.55
N TYR A 127 3.33 -12.89 3.16
CA TYR A 127 3.20 -13.64 4.38
C TYR A 127 4.10 -13.02 5.44
N ASN A 128 3.53 -12.75 6.62
CA ASN A 128 4.26 -12.20 7.74
C ASN A 128 4.07 -13.09 8.96
N ASN A 129 5.16 -13.43 9.62
CA ASN A 129 5.18 -14.02 10.95
C ASN A 129 5.74 -12.96 11.92
N TYR A 130 4.84 -12.27 12.60
CA TYR A 130 5.17 -11.25 13.59
C TYR A 130 5.24 -11.90 14.98
N VAL A 131 6.33 -11.66 15.68
CA VAL A 131 6.51 -12.11 17.06
C VAL A 131 6.86 -10.91 17.93
N ALA A 132 6.11 -10.73 18.99
CA ALA A 132 6.33 -9.68 19.97
C ALA A 132 5.85 -10.13 21.37
N TYR A 133 6.16 -9.37 22.40
CA TYR A 133 5.53 -9.54 23.70
C TYR A 133 4.18 -8.81 23.73
N ALA A 134 3.14 -9.47 24.16
CA ALA A 134 1.80 -8.90 24.30
C ALA A 134 1.11 -9.43 25.56
N ALA A 135 0.32 -8.59 26.21
CA ALA A 135 -0.53 -9.00 27.32
C ALA A 135 -1.80 -9.68 26.80
N GLN A 136 -2.22 -10.76 27.45
CA GLN A 136 -3.44 -11.46 27.09
C GLN A 136 -4.69 -10.68 27.48
N ASN A 137 -4.64 -10.06 28.65
CA ASN A 137 -5.71 -9.23 29.21
C ASN A 137 -5.11 -7.92 29.74
N ALA A 138 -5.96 -6.90 29.92
CA ALA A 138 -5.57 -5.71 30.64
C ALA A 138 -5.14 -6.10 32.07
N GLY A 139 -3.98 -5.59 32.54
CA GLY A 139 -3.45 -5.89 33.85
C GLY A 139 -2.72 -7.23 33.97
N SER A 140 -2.41 -7.92 32.89
CA SER A 140 -1.55 -9.10 32.91
C SER A 140 -0.17 -8.83 32.34
N SER A 141 0.84 -9.58 32.84
CA SER A 141 2.18 -9.55 32.26
C SER A 141 2.17 -10.06 30.82
N SER A 142 3.02 -9.48 30.00
CA SER A 142 3.13 -9.88 28.60
C SER A 142 3.87 -11.21 28.44
N VAL A 143 3.41 -12.00 27.51
CA VAL A 143 4.03 -13.25 27.07
C VAL A 143 4.31 -13.17 25.57
N LYS A 144 5.13 -14.08 25.08
CA LYS A 144 5.43 -14.17 23.66
C LYS A 144 4.14 -14.43 22.86
N ASN A 145 3.84 -13.53 21.92
CA ASN A 145 2.68 -13.62 21.05
C ASN A 145 3.16 -13.72 19.60
N THR A 146 2.46 -14.52 18.81
CA THR A 146 2.72 -14.69 17.40
C THR A 146 1.48 -14.35 16.60
N THR A 147 1.63 -13.44 15.65
CA THR A 147 0.60 -13.13 14.64
C THR A 147 1.10 -13.56 13.27
N ARG A 148 0.35 -14.43 12.63
CA ARG A 148 0.59 -14.85 11.25
C ARG A 148 -0.42 -14.18 10.34
N SER A 149 0.08 -13.51 9.31
CA SER A 149 -0.78 -12.80 8.35
C SER A 149 -0.40 -13.18 6.94
N THR A 150 -1.39 -13.58 6.16
CA THR A 150 -1.28 -13.85 4.72
C THR A 150 -2.13 -12.85 3.98
N SER A 151 -1.56 -12.16 3.00
CA SER A 151 -2.31 -11.33 2.06
C SER A 151 -2.05 -11.82 0.65
N LEU A 152 -3.12 -12.03 -0.09
CA LEU A 152 -3.10 -12.37 -1.52
C LEU A 152 -3.83 -11.28 -2.27
N GLY A 153 -3.15 -10.66 -3.23
CA GLY A 153 -3.74 -9.65 -4.11
C GLY A 153 -3.62 -10.09 -5.57
N GLU A 154 -4.69 -9.88 -6.32
CA GLU A 154 -4.73 -10.05 -7.77
C GLU A 154 -5.35 -8.83 -8.39
N ARG A 155 -4.78 -8.39 -9.51
CA ARG A 155 -5.35 -7.34 -10.35
C ARG A 155 -5.23 -7.73 -11.81
N ILE A 156 -6.32 -7.58 -12.52
CA ILE A 156 -6.40 -7.79 -13.97
C ILE A 156 -6.94 -6.51 -14.60
N GLU A 157 -6.34 -6.12 -15.72
CA GLU A 157 -6.78 -4.99 -16.51
C GLU A 157 -6.73 -5.38 -17.99
N ALA A 158 -7.81 -5.12 -18.70
CA ALA A 158 -7.89 -5.20 -20.15
C ALA A 158 -8.13 -3.81 -20.71
N SER A 159 -7.27 -3.35 -21.59
CA SER A 159 -7.34 -1.99 -22.13
C SER A 159 -7.26 -1.96 -23.65
N LEU A 160 -8.08 -1.11 -24.24
CA LEU A 160 -8.04 -0.74 -25.66
C LEU A 160 -7.62 0.72 -25.77
N ARG A 161 -6.51 0.97 -26.48
CA ARG A 161 -5.98 2.32 -26.66
C ARG A 161 -5.63 2.59 -28.10
N ASN A 162 -6.17 3.68 -28.63
CA ASN A 162 -5.76 4.21 -29.91
C ASN A 162 -5.52 5.74 -29.81
N SER A 163 -5.43 6.46 -30.94
CA SER A 163 -5.10 7.89 -30.96
C SER A 163 -6.18 8.80 -30.34
N TRP A 164 -7.43 8.38 -30.24
CA TRP A 164 -8.55 9.18 -29.78
C TRP A 164 -9.38 8.53 -28.67
N LEU A 165 -9.23 7.23 -28.47
CA LEU A 165 -9.99 6.44 -27.49
C LEU A 165 -9.03 5.64 -26.59
N GLU A 166 -9.24 5.71 -25.29
CA GLU A 166 -8.70 4.79 -24.32
C GLU A 166 -9.86 4.25 -23.49
N PHE A 167 -10.05 2.95 -23.53
CA PHE A 167 -11.04 2.23 -22.74
C PHE A 167 -10.35 1.14 -21.95
N ALA A 168 -10.66 1.02 -20.65
CA ALA A 168 -10.13 -0.03 -19.82
C ALA A 168 -11.21 -0.62 -18.92
N LEU A 169 -11.15 -1.93 -18.73
CA LEU A 169 -11.88 -2.67 -17.71
C LEU A 169 -10.87 -3.24 -16.74
N ASP A 170 -11.11 -3.08 -15.46
CA ASP A 170 -10.24 -3.61 -14.44
C ASP A 170 -11.01 -4.30 -13.31
N GLY A 171 -10.35 -5.30 -12.73
CA GLY A 171 -10.80 -5.99 -11.54
C GLY A 171 -9.64 -6.22 -10.59
N SER A 172 -9.91 -6.17 -9.29
CA SER A 172 -8.92 -6.50 -8.26
C SER A 172 -9.57 -7.25 -7.12
N LEU A 173 -8.79 -8.15 -6.52
CA LEU A 173 -9.15 -8.93 -5.36
C LEU A 173 -8.01 -8.86 -4.36
N ASN A 174 -8.31 -8.55 -3.10
CA ASN A 174 -7.36 -8.66 -1.99
C ASN A 174 -7.99 -9.48 -0.87
N TYR A 175 -7.36 -10.59 -0.56
CA TYR A 175 -7.72 -11.44 0.57
C TYR A 175 -6.68 -11.29 1.67
N THR A 176 -7.11 -11.11 2.90
CA THR A 176 -6.25 -11.06 4.07
C THR A 176 -6.74 -12.03 5.13
N HIS A 177 -5.86 -12.96 5.49
CA HIS A 177 -6.05 -13.90 6.57
C HIS A 177 -5.04 -13.61 7.67
N SER A 178 -5.49 -13.36 8.88
CA SER A 178 -4.62 -13.12 10.04
C SER A 178 -5.08 -13.90 11.25
N ARG A 179 -4.12 -14.52 11.92
CA ARG A 179 -4.33 -15.29 13.16
C ARG A 179 -3.36 -14.82 14.23
N ASN A 180 -3.91 -14.41 15.35
CA ASN A 180 -3.18 -14.03 16.54
C ASN A 180 -3.30 -15.16 17.59
N GLN A 181 -2.16 -15.56 18.18
CA GLN A 181 -2.12 -16.70 19.10
C GLN A 181 -2.81 -16.40 20.42
N LEU A 182 -2.66 -15.20 20.96
CA LEU A 182 -3.22 -14.80 22.27
C LEU A 182 -4.57 -14.12 22.15
N GLN A 183 -4.74 -13.30 21.11
CA GLN A 183 -5.92 -12.46 20.95
C GLN A 183 -6.76 -12.95 19.77
N GLN A 184 -7.53 -13.99 19.96
CA GLN A 184 -8.34 -14.59 18.90
C GLN A 184 -9.37 -13.60 18.29
N ARG A 185 -9.82 -12.59 19.05
CA ARG A 185 -10.69 -11.52 18.55
C ARG A 185 -10.04 -10.65 17.48
N SER A 186 -8.69 -10.69 17.39
CA SER A 186 -7.92 -10.00 16.36
C SER A 186 -7.76 -10.81 15.07
N ASN A 187 -8.30 -12.02 15.01
CA ASN A 187 -8.30 -12.84 13.82
C ASN A 187 -9.13 -12.19 12.72
N LEU A 188 -8.64 -12.28 11.50
CA LEU A 188 -9.24 -11.67 10.33
C LEU A 188 -9.35 -12.67 9.19
N ASP A 189 -10.48 -12.60 8.49
CA ASP A 189 -10.70 -13.21 7.18
C ASP A 189 -11.44 -12.18 6.34
N THR A 190 -10.69 -11.29 5.68
CA THR A 190 -11.28 -10.16 4.97
C THR A 190 -11.03 -10.24 3.48
N TRP A 191 -12.02 -9.84 2.72
CA TRP A 191 -12.02 -9.74 1.28
C TRP A 191 -12.29 -8.30 0.87
N GLN A 192 -11.45 -7.80 -0.01
CA GLN A 192 -11.67 -6.52 -0.68
C GLN A 192 -11.60 -6.78 -2.17
N PHE A 193 -12.66 -6.46 -2.88
CA PHE A 193 -12.67 -6.60 -4.33
C PHE A 193 -13.23 -5.33 -4.96
N ALA A 194 -12.64 -4.98 -6.08
CA ALA A 194 -13.08 -3.87 -6.88
C ALA A 194 -13.17 -4.30 -8.34
N TYR A 195 -14.14 -3.76 -9.04
CA TYR A 195 -14.27 -3.92 -10.48
C TYR A 195 -14.84 -2.63 -11.07
N GLY A 196 -14.46 -2.36 -12.29
CA GLY A 196 -14.92 -1.15 -12.93
C GLY A 196 -14.35 -0.95 -14.32
N GLY A 197 -14.49 0.25 -14.80
CA GLY A 197 -13.94 0.63 -16.07
C GLY A 197 -13.69 2.12 -16.16
N SER A 198 -12.83 2.48 -17.11
CA SER A 198 -12.51 3.86 -17.43
C SER A 198 -12.60 4.10 -18.93
N LEU A 199 -13.02 5.29 -19.30
CA LEU A 199 -13.13 5.75 -20.67
C LEU A 199 -12.47 7.13 -20.79
N ASN A 200 -11.59 7.27 -21.76
CA ASN A 200 -11.02 8.57 -22.12
C ASN A 200 -11.16 8.76 -23.64
N VAL A 201 -11.85 9.81 -24.06
CA VAL A 201 -12.09 10.13 -25.45
C VAL A 201 -11.55 11.51 -25.75
N THR A 202 -10.73 11.60 -26.80
CA THR A 202 -10.25 12.89 -27.33
C THR A 202 -11.00 13.20 -28.62
N LEU A 203 -11.80 14.26 -28.59
CA LEU A 203 -12.62 14.68 -29.70
C LEU A 203 -11.78 15.46 -30.74
N PRO A 204 -12.21 15.49 -32.03
CA PRO A 204 -11.42 16.11 -33.10
C PRO A 204 -11.07 17.59 -32.88
N TRP A 205 -11.92 18.32 -32.18
CA TRP A 205 -11.66 19.75 -31.86
C TRP A 205 -10.76 19.95 -30.65
N GLY A 206 -10.29 18.85 -30.02
CA GLY A 206 -9.29 18.86 -28.93
C GLY A 206 -9.87 18.96 -27.53
N MET A 207 -11.16 18.74 -27.36
CA MET A 207 -11.77 18.44 -26.07
C MET A 207 -11.53 16.99 -25.71
N SER A 208 -11.22 16.74 -24.46
CA SER A 208 -11.16 15.38 -23.93
C SER A 208 -12.17 15.17 -22.80
N VAL A 209 -12.80 14.00 -22.83
CA VAL A 209 -13.74 13.52 -21.83
C VAL A 209 -13.15 12.29 -21.21
N ALA A 210 -12.93 12.31 -19.91
CA ALA A 210 -12.49 11.15 -19.15
C ALA A 210 -13.50 10.83 -18.05
N THR A 211 -13.81 9.55 -17.86
CA THR A 211 -14.69 9.09 -16.79
C THR A 211 -14.26 7.72 -16.32
N ASP A 212 -14.42 7.45 -15.04
CA ASP A 212 -14.22 6.15 -14.46
C ASP A 212 -15.34 5.82 -13.46
N LEU A 213 -15.75 4.58 -13.47
CA LEU A 213 -16.78 4.03 -12.59
C LEU A 213 -16.24 2.74 -11.98
N HIS A 214 -16.10 2.71 -10.66
CA HIS A 214 -15.60 1.54 -9.94
C HIS A 214 -16.49 1.20 -8.74
N ASN A 215 -16.80 -0.08 -8.60
CA ASN A 215 -17.44 -0.61 -7.41
C ASN A 215 -16.37 -1.21 -6.50
N ASN A 216 -16.26 -0.71 -5.27
CA ASN A 216 -15.36 -1.21 -4.23
C ASN A 216 -16.17 -1.90 -3.14
N SER A 217 -15.86 -3.15 -2.86
CA SER A 217 -16.57 -3.94 -1.86
C SER A 217 -15.61 -4.47 -0.81
N ARG A 218 -16.04 -4.44 0.44
CA ARG A 218 -15.33 -4.98 1.60
C ARG A 218 -16.22 -5.95 2.33
N ARG A 219 -15.67 -7.11 2.71
CA ARG A 219 -16.37 -8.20 3.39
C ARG A 219 -15.49 -8.86 4.43
N GLY A 220 -16.10 -9.51 5.42
CA GLY A 220 -15.41 -10.26 6.45
C GLY A 220 -14.90 -9.42 7.62
N TYR A 221 -15.27 -8.15 7.70
CA TYR A 221 -14.94 -7.31 8.85
C TYR A 221 -15.90 -7.60 10.01
N SER A 222 -15.37 -7.64 11.23
CA SER A 222 -16.15 -7.89 12.45
C SER A 222 -17.17 -6.78 12.77
N ASP A 223 -16.86 -5.56 12.39
CA ASP A 223 -17.79 -4.45 12.44
C ASP A 223 -18.58 -4.39 11.12
N ALA A 224 -19.90 -4.45 11.24
CA ALA A 224 -20.79 -4.46 10.08
C ALA A 224 -20.69 -3.17 9.24
N SER A 225 -20.41 -2.02 9.87
CA SER A 225 -20.22 -0.72 9.20
C SER A 225 -19.05 -0.71 8.23
N MET A 226 -18.08 -1.61 8.42
CA MET A 226 -16.89 -1.74 7.58
C MET A 226 -17.09 -2.67 6.37
N ASN A 227 -18.21 -3.40 6.31
CA ASN A 227 -18.57 -4.25 5.18
C ASN A 227 -19.32 -3.43 4.13
N THR A 228 -18.60 -2.55 3.46
CA THR A 228 -19.15 -1.56 2.53
C THR A 228 -19.25 -2.08 1.11
N ASN A 229 -20.08 -1.39 0.32
CA ASN A 229 -20.17 -1.53 -1.12
C ASN A 229 -20.30 -0.11 -1.68
N GLU A 230 -19.25 0.37 -2.32
CA GLU A 230 -19.09 1.76 -2.70
C GLU A 230 -18.96 1.87 -4.22
N LEU A 231 -19.94 2.49 -4.88
CA LEU A 231 -19.90 2.78 -6.29
C LEU A 231 -19.37 4.21 -6.48
N ILE A 232 -18.13 4.33 -6.92
CA ILE A 232 -17.43 5.61 -7.09
C ILE A 232 -17.42 5.97 -8.54
N TRP A 233 -17.97 7.14 -8.87
CA TRP A 233 -17.99 7.69 -10.22
C TRP A 233 -17.26 9.02 -10.26
N ASN A 234 -16.23 9.11 -11.12
CA ASN A 234 -15.48 10.32 -11.39
C ASN A 234 -15.63 10.71 -12.87
N ALA A 235 -15.62 12.00 -13.16
CA ALA A 235 -15.65 12.49 -14.52
C ALA A 235 -14.78 13.75 -14.68
N GLN A 236 -14.22 13.91 -15.87
CA GLN A 236 -13.41 15.07 -16.21
C GLN A 236 -13.71 15.51 -17.65
N LEU A 237 -13.85 16.81 -17.81
CA LEU A 237 -13.90 17.49 -19.11
C LEU A 237 -12.68 18.39 -19.23
N SER A 238 -11.93 18.31 -20.32
CA SER A 238 -10.75 19.14 -20.55
C SER A 238 -10.78 19.73 -21.94
N GLN A 239 -10.48 21.01 -22.06
CA GLN A 239 -10.40 21.72 -23.34
C GLN A 239 -9.10 22.49 -23.44
N GLY A 240 -8.32 22.18 -24.48
CA GLY A 240 -7.18 23.00 -24.88
C GLY A 240 -7.62 24.21 -25.72
N LEU A 241 -7.23 25.38 -25.28
CA LEU A 241 -7.56 26.67 -25.89
C LEU A 241 -6.31 27.36 -26.47
N MET A 242 -6.54 28.34 -27.34
CA MET A 242 -5.54 29.12 -28.03
C MET A 242 -4.73 28.31 -29.08
N LYS A 243 -4.07 29.02 -30.00
CA LYS A 243 -3.24 28.41 -31.05
C LYS A 243 -2.05 27.71 -30.41
N GLY A 244 -1.88 26.42 -30.70
CA GLY A 244 -0.86 25.57 -30.04
C GLY A 244 -1.29 25.03 -28.67
N LYS A 245 -2.50 25.32 -28.21
CA LYS A 245 -3.13 24.82 -26.97
C LYS A 245 -2.30 25.03 -25.69
N PRO A 246 -1.73 26.25 -25.50
CA PRO A 246 -0.98 26.55 -24.30
C PRO A 246 -1.87 26.68 -23.06
N LEU A 247 -3.14 27.03 -23.20
CA LEU A 247 -4.12 27.13 -22.13
C LEU A 247 -4.99 25.86 -22.12
N THR A 248 -5.05 25.18 -21.01
CA THR A 248 -5.95 24.04 -20.78
C THR A 248 -6.87 24.36 -19.60
N ILE A 249 -8.15 24.24 -19.81
CA ILE A 249 -9.19 24.34 -18.78
C ILE A 249 -9.76 22.95 -18.61
N SER A 250 -9.79 22.46 -17.35
CA SER A 250 -10.37 21.17 -17.01
C SER A 250 -11.33 21.31 -15.84
N LEU A 251 -12.49 20.70 -15.98
CA LEU A 251 -13.47 20.56 -14.91
C LEU A 251 -13.49 19.10 -14.48
N GLN A 252 -13.22 18.85 -13.21
CA GLN A 252 -13.16 17.52 -12.63
C GLN A 252 -14.23 17.36 -11.56
N PHE A 253 -14.89 16.22 -11.56
CA PHE A 253 -15.87 15.81 -10.59
C PHE A 253 -15.38 14.51 -9.93
N TYR A 254 -15.31 14.51 -8.63
CA TYR A 254 -14.89 13.36 -7.82
C TYR A 254 -16.08 12.84 -7.03
N ASP A 255 -16.21 11.51 -6.99
CA ASP A 255 -17.26 10.79 -6.28
C ASP A 255 -18.64 11.43 -6.43
N ILE A 256 -19.12 11.48 -7.68
CA ILE A 256 -20.41 12.09 -8.06
C ILE A 256 -21.58 11.47 -7.30
N LEU A 257 -21.44 10.18 -6.93
CA LEU A 257 -22.46 9.42 -6.21
C LEU A 257 -22.39 9.53 -4.69
N HIS A 258 -21.38 10.23 -4.14
CA HIS A 258 -21.17 10.43 -2.70
C HIS A 258 -21.09 9.12 -1.90
N GLN A 259 -20.42 8.09 -2.43
CA GLN A 259 -20.36 6.77 -1.80
C GLN A 259 -18.98 6.38 -1.29
N GLN A 260 -17.97 7.20 -1.49
CA GLN A 260 -16.62 6.90 -1.04
C GLN A 260 -16.51 7.02 0.48
N SER A 261 -16.02 5.97 1.14
CA SER A 261 -15.64 5.98 2.55
C SER A 261 -14.11 6.00 2.72
N ASN A 262 -13.64 6.47 3.88
CA ASN A 262 -12.23 6.50 4.18
C ASN A 262 -11.91 5.66 5.41
N PHE A 263 -11.48 4.47 5.15
CA PHE A 263 -11.17 3.49 6.17
C PHE A 263 -9.80 2.87 5.94
N SER A 264 -8.99 2.78 7.00
CA SER A 264 -7.69 2.12 6.98
C SER A 264 -7.58 1.13 8.13
N ARG A 265 -7.02 -0.05 7.88
CA ARG A 265 -6.74 -1.07 8.89
C ARG A 265 -5.28 -1.47 8.88
N VAL A 266 -4.69 -1.51 10.08
CA VAL A 266 -3.35 -2.03 10.32
C VAL A 266 -3.43 -3.18 11.32
N VAL A 267 -2.78 -4.30 11.00
CA VAL A 267 -2.70 -5.48 11.87
C VAL A 267 -1.24 -5.85 12.06
N ASN A 268 -0.82 -6.00 13.30
CA ASN A 268 0.51 -6.49 13.66
C ASN A 268 0.44 -7.42 14.88
N ALA A 269 1.59 -7.82 15.45
CA ALA A 269 1.65 -8.72 16.60
C ALA A 269 1.06 -8.13 17.90
N LEU A 270 1.00 -6.81 17.98
CA LEU A 270 0.60 -6.09 19.20
C LEU A 270 -0.83 -5.61 19.14
N MET A 271 -1.30 -5.19 17.95
CA MET A 271 -2.58 -4.52 17.82
C MET A 271 -3.22 -4.70 16.45
N ARG A 272 -4.52 -4.52 16.42
CA ARG A 272 -5.32 -4.16 15.27
C ARG A 272 -5.77 -2.72 15.43
N SER A 273 -5.50 -1.88 14.46
CA SER A 273 -5.95 -0.49 14.44
C SER A 273 -6.84 -0.27 13.22
N ASP A 274 -8.02 0.22 13.47
CA ASP A 274 -9.00 0.63 12.46
C ASP A 274 -9.14 2.15 12.57
N THR A 275 -8.92 2.84 11.46
CA THR A 275 -8.94 4.30 11.39
C THR A 275 -9.92 4.73 10.32
N GLU A 276 -10.87 5.54 10.69
CA GLU A 276 -11.78 6.24 9.79
C GLU A 276 -11.39 7.72 9.73
N TYR A 277 -11.28 8.25 8.50
CA TYR A 277 -10.90 9.64 8.28
C TYR A 277 -12.12 10.44 7.83
N ASN A 278 -12.39 11.56 8.45
CA ASN A 278 -13.39 12.49 7.96
C ASN A 278 -12.74 13.42 6.92
N SER A 279 -12.94 13.13 5.65
CA SER A 279 -12.38 13.88 4.52
C SER A 279 -13.47 14.18 3.49
N ILE A 280 -13.29 15.28 2.77
CA ILE A 280 -14.17 15.61 1.64
C ILE A 280 -13.75 14.78 0.44
N TYR A 281 -14.62 13.89 -0.04
CA TYR A 281 -14.36 13.05 -1.22
C TYR A 281 -15.11 13.49 -2.45
N SER A 282 -16.35 13.96 -2.26
CA SER A 282 -17.19 14.42 -3.34
C SER A 282 -17.07 15.93 -3.50
N TYR A 283 -16.46 16.33 -4.61
CA TYR A 283 -16.24 17.73 -4.93
C TYR A 283 -16.04 17.94 -6.44
N ALA A 284 -16.23 19.16 -6.88
CA ALA A 284 -15.86 19.60 -8.21
C ALA A 284 -14.65 20.52 -8.14
N MET A 285 -13.73 20.40 -9.10
CA MET A 285 -12.53 21.22 -9.18
C MET A 285 -12.34 21.77 -10.59
N LEU A 286 -12.10 23.08 -10.68
CA LEU A 286 -11.72 23.74 -11.92
C LEU A 286 -10.20 23.92 -11.95
N HIS A 287 -9.56 23.36 -12.97
CA HIS A 287 -8.13 23.52 -13.22
C HIS A 287 -7.93 24.43 -14.43
N VAL A 288 -7.08 25.42 -14.26
CA VAL A 288 -6.65 26.32 -15.35
C VAL A 288 -5.13 26.23 -15.43
N VAL A 289 -4.62 25.66 -16.51
CA VAL A 289 -3.19 25.43 -16.73
C VAL A 289 -2.75 26.19 -17.96
N TYR A 290 -1.82 27.13 -17.78
CA TYR A 290 -1.18 27.84 -18.88
C TYR A 290 0.29 27.47 -19.02
N ARG A 291 0.68 26.92 -20.17
CA ARG A 291 2.06 26.48 -20.44
C ARG A 291 2.84 27.60 -21.11
N LEU A 292 3.79 28.17 -20.40
CA LEU A 292 4.72 29.17 -20.93
C LEU A 292 5.97 28.45 -21.47
N ASN A 293 6.17 28.49 -22.79
CA ASN A 293 7.42 28.04 -23.42
C ASN A 293 8.34 29.25 -23.57
N LEU A 294 9.05 29.61 -22.51
CA LEU A 294 9.98 30.76 -22.49
C LEU A 294 11.30 30.50 -23.24
N PHE A 295 11.66 29.23 -23.43
CA PHE A 295 12.86 28.84 -24.17
C PHE A 295 12.43 28.05 -25.39
N GLY A 296 12.74 28.54 -26.58
CA GLY A 296 12.39 27.96 -27.87
C GLY A 296 13.03 26.58 -28.14
N GLY A 297 12.76 25.62 -27.29
CA GLY A 297 13.05 24.20 -27.51
C GLY A 297 12.09 23.63 -28.55
N LYS A 298 12.62 22.79 -29.45
CA LYS A 298 11.83 22.07 -30.47
C LYS A 298 10.58 21.47 -29.81
N ALA A 299 9.44 21.69 -30.44
CA ALA A 299 8.16 21.12 -29.99
C ALA A 299 8.33 19.64 -29.65
N ALA A 300 7.88 19.22 -28.47
CA ALA A 300 7.86 17.82 -28.10
C ALA A 300 7.15 17.00 -29.17
N PRO A 301 7.60 15.77 -29.47
CA PRO A 301 6.97 14.94 -30.49
C PRO A 301 5.47 14.84 -30.24
N LYS A 302 4.66 14.99 -31.29
CA LYS A 302 3.22 14.74 -31.25
C LYS A 302 3.04 13.28 -30.80
N GLY A 303 2.53 13.07 -29.59
CA GLY A 303 2.25 11.73 -29.08
C GLY A 303 2.57 11.46 -27.62
N MET A 304 3.03 12.44 -26.84
CA MET A 304 3.07 12.24 -25.40
C MET A 304 1.65 12.32 -24.85
N PRO A 305 1.16 11.25 -24.21
CA PRO A 305 -0.06 11.34 -23.41
C PRO A 305 0.11 12.43 -22.35
N GLY A 306 -0.93 13.20 -22.09
CA GLY A 306 -0.96 14.10 -20.94
C GLY A 306 -0.60 13.32 -19.66
N PRO A 307 -0.17 14.01 -18.59
CA PRO A 307 0.15 13.34 -17.34
C PRO A 307 -1.03 12.44 -16.96
N PRO A 308 -0.73 11.19 -16.55
CA PRO A 308 -1.79 10.27 -16.15
C PRO A 308 -2.61 10.96 -15.07
N MET A 309 -3.93 10.84 -15.18
CA MET A 309 -4.85 11.27 -14.14
C MET A 309 -4.33 10.68 -12.83
N GLU A 310 -3.89 11.49 -11.87
CA GLU A 310 -3.63 11.01 -10.52
C GLU A 310 -4.94 10.40 -10.03
N ARG A 311 -4.99 9.08 -10.00
CA ARG A 311 -6.18 8.37 -9.50
C ARG A 311 -6.33 8.73 -8.03
N PRO A 312 -7.40 9.43 -7.63
CA PRO A 312 -7.66 9.63 -6.21
C PRO A 312 -7.90 8.23 -5.62
N GLY A 313 -7.12 7.83 -4.65
CA GLY A 313 -7.35 6.61 -3.90
C GLY A 313 -6.26 5.56 -3.90
N ARG A 314 -5.14 5.72 -4.59
CA ARG A 314 -3.95 4.94 -4.28
C ARG A 314 -3.07 5.66 -3.26
N ARG A 315 -3.58 5.90 -2.07
CA ARG A 315 -2.67 5.96 -0.92
C ARG A 315 -2.21 4.52 -0.68
N GLY A 316 -1.00 4.24 -1.15
CA GLY A 316 -0.26 3.09 -0.67
C GLY A 316 -0.35 3.07 0.85
N VAL A 317 -0.56 1.90 1.41
CA VAL A 317 -0.39 1.63 2.83
C VAL A 317 0.85 2.39 3.28
N PRO A 318 0.79 3.27 4.30
CA PRO A 318 1.96 3.96 4.81
C PRO A 318 2.85 2.94 5.53
N GLY A 319 3.69 2.26 4.76
CA GLY A 319 4.81 1.44 5.22
C GLY A 319 6.11 2.13 4.82
N GLY A 320 6.18 3.42 4.92
CA GLY A 320 7.36 4.22 4.68
C GLY A 320 7.90 4.73 6.00
N PHE A 321 8.99 4.12 6.48
CA PHE A 321 9.85 4.72 7.50
C PHE A 321 10.24 6.13 7.05
N VAL A 322 9.73 7.13 7.74
CA VAL A 322 10.23 8.51 7.66
C VAL A 322 11.65 8.49 8.23
N ARG A 323 12.66 8.57 7.37
CA ARG A 323 13.99 9.01 7.79
C ARG A 323 13.88 10.47 8.18
N ARG A 324 14.00 10.78 9.46
CA ARG A 324 14.36 12.13 9.91
C ARG A 324 15.84 12.35 9.55
N PRO A 325 16.20 13.46 8.92
CA PRO A 325 17.60 13.94 8.93
C PRO A 325 17.97 14.38 10.34
N MET A 326 19.24 14.28 10.63
CA MET A 326 19.90 14.67 11.90
C MET A 326 19.50 16.04 12.37
#